data_df67b0765339cbc66c27f9d80d63f233
#
_entry.id   df67b0765339cbc66c27f9d80d63f233
#
_cell.length_a   1.000
_cell.length_b   1.000
_cell.length_c   1.000
_cell.angle_alpha   90.00
_cell.angle_beta   90.00
_cell.angle_gamma   90.00
#
_symmetry.space_group_name_H-M   'P 1'
#
loop_
_entity.id
_entity.type
_entity.pdbx_description
1 polymer ?
#
loop_
_entity_poly.entity_id
_entity_poly.type
_entity_poly.pdbx_seq_one_letter_code
_entity_poly.pdbx_strand_id
1 'polypeptide(L)'
;MLSGDRVVFPGSVVRHRFPALYVLVPAAVAASLLSACATYRKCGLSGCEGDARITASVEARLRENRAIEEWGIRVQTLDRVVYLYGLVDTSLERSIIEATVLEVPGVARVVDSIAIRGNTW
;
A
#
# COMPACT_ATOMS: atom_id res chain seq x y z
N MET A 1 12.04 -38.04 -51.10
CA MET A 1 10.79 -38.78 -50.80
C MET A 1 10.41 -38.48 -49.38
N LEU A 2 9.50 -37.59 -49.21
CA LEU A 2 9.00 -37.21 -47.89
C LEU A 2 7.73 -38.00 -47.62
N SER A 3 7.84 -39.09 -46.87
CA SER A 3 6.70 -39.79 -46.32
C SER A 3 6.08 -38.93 -45.24
N GLY A 4 4.92 -38.41 -45.56
CA GLY A 4 4.14 -37.67 -44.58
C GLY A 4 3.55 -38.61 -43.54
N ASP A 5 4.20 -38.74 -42.42
CA ASP A 5 3.60 -39.34 -41.25
C ASP A 5 2.54 -38.40 -40.70
N ARG A 6 1.31 -38.60 -41.16
CA ARG A 6 0.14 -38.05 -40.51
C ARG A 6 -0.01 -38.77 -39.16
N VAL A 7 0.45 -38.14 -38.12
CA VAL A 7 0.10 -38.57 -36.79
C VAL A 7 -1.39 -38.32 -36.61
N VAL A 8 -2.17 -39.36 -36.83
CA VAL A 8 -3.61 -39.36 -36.51
C VAL A 8 -3.70 -39.58 -35.02
N PHE A 9 -3.94 -38.52 -34.30
CA PHE A 9 -4.36 -38.64 -32.91
C PHE A 9 -5.76 -39.30 -32.91
N PRO A 10 -5.94 -40.50 -32.31
CA PRO A 10 -7.27 -41.02 -32.10
C PRO A 10 -8.01 -40.05 -31.20
N GLY A 11 -9.03 -39.41 -31.73
CA GLY A 11 -9.89 -38.48 -31.02
C GLY A 11 -10.63 -39.24 -29.92
N SER A 12 -10.01 -39.38 -28.78
CA SER A 12 -10.71 -39.64 -27.54
C SER A 12 -11.34 -38.31 -27.14
N VAL A 13 -12.52 -38.05 -27.65
CA VAL A 13 -13.41 -37.03 -27.06
C VAL A 13 -13.81 -37.61 -25.72
N VAL A 14 -12.97 -37.42 -24.72
CA VAL A 14 -13.34 -37.60 -23.35
C VAL A 14 -14.35 -36.49 -23.06
N ARG A 15 -15.61 -36.80 -23.24
CA ARG A 15 -16.70 -35.99 -22.70
C ARG A 15 -16.59 -36.08 -21.17
N HIS A 16 -15.72 -35.28 -20.62
CA HIS A 16 -15.76 -35.00 -19.18
C HIS A 16 -17.09 -34.31 -18.93
N ARG A 17 -18.06 -35.10 -18.52
CA ARG A 17 -19.22 -34.59 -17.79
C ARG A 17 -18.65 -33.98 -16.50
N PHE A 18 -18.22 -32.76 -16.57
CA PHE A 18 -17.93 -31.99 -15.37
C PHE A 18 -19.23 -31.89 -14.58
N PRO A 19 -19.33 -32.45 -13.37
CA PRO A 19 -20.49 -32.24 -12.56
C PRO A 19 -20.65 -30.73 -12.36
N ALA A 20 -21.89 -30.25 -12.41
CA ALA A 20 -22.24 -28.82 -12.31
C ALA A 20 -21.64 -28.11 -11.09
N LEU A 21 -21.21 -28.86 -10.09
CA LEU A 21 -20.45 -28.39 -8.91
C LEU A 21 -19.10 -27.76 -9.24
N TYR A 22 -18.40 -28.19 -10.30
CA TYR A 22 -17.10 -27.61 -10.68
C TYR A 22 -17.20 -26.24 -11.36
N VAL A 23 -18.37 -25.90 -11.88
CA VAL A 23 -18.60 -24.59 -12.52
C VAL A 23 -18.86 -23.50 -11.49
N LEU A 24 -19.39 -23.84 -10.32
CA LEU A 24 -19.69 -22.87 -9.24
C LEU A 24 -18.45 -22.45 -8.44
N VAL A 25 -17.43 -23.31 -8.34
CA VAL A 25 -16.20 -23.00 -7.58
C VAL A 25 -15.38 -21.86 -8.20
N PRO A 26 -15.12 -21.82 -9.52
CA PRO A 26 -14.38 -20.71 -10.11
C PRO A 26 -15.16 -19.38 -10.06
N ALA A 27 -16.50 -19.41 -10.12
CA ALA A 27 -17.32 -18.21 -10.00
C ALA A 27 -17.26 -17.61 -8.58
N ALA A 28 -17.27 -18.45 -7.54
CA ALA A 28 -17.13 -18.00 -6.15
C ALA A 28 -15.72 -17.44 -5.87
N VAL A 29 -14.67 -18.07 -6.38
CA VAL A 29 -13.28 -17.58 -6.26
C VAL A 29 -13.09 -16.25 -6.99
N ALA A 30 -13.64 -16.12 -8.19
CA ALA A 30 -13.58 -14.87 -8.96
C ALA A 30 -14.33 -13.72 -8.24
N ALA A 31 -15.47 -13.99 -7.61
CA ALA A 31 -16.21 -13.02 -6.82
C ALA A 31 -15.43 -12.56 -5.58
N SER A 32 -14.69 -13.47 -4.93
CA SER A 32 -13.85 -13.15 -3.76
C SER A 32 -12.66 -12.26 -4.13
N LEU A 33 -12.05 -12.47 -5.31
CA LEU A 33 -10.96 -11.64 -5.81
C LEU A 33 -11.42 -10.23 -6.18
N LEU A 34 -12.66 -10.07 -6.67
CA LEU A 34 -13.25 -8.76 -6.97
C LEU A 34 -13.52 -7.95 -5.71
N SER A 35 -13.82 -8.59 -4.58
CA SER A 35 -14.02 -7.90 -3.29
C SER A 35 -12.72 -7.34 -2.71
N ALA A 36 -11.58 -8.01 -2.92
CA ALA A 36 -10.26 -7.53 -2.50
C ALA A 36 -9.82 -6.28 -3.28
N CYS A 37 -10.24 -6.11 -4.55
CA CYS A 37 -9.94 -4.92 -5.34
C CYS A 37 -10.82 -3.71 -5.00
N ALA A 38 -11.96 -3.88 -4.31
CA ALA A 38 -12.87 -2.79 -3.97
C ALA A 38 -12.28 -1.83 -2.91
N THR A 39 -11.46 -2.34 -2.00
CA THR A 39 -10.72 -1.52 -1.02
C THR A 39 -9.55 -0.76 -1.65
N TYR A 40 -8.95 -1.30 -2.71
CA TYR A 40 -7.87 -0.63 -3.45
C TYR A 40 -8.37 0.52 -4.33
N ARG A 41 -9.65 0.52 -4.71
CA ARG A 41 -10.25 1.57 -5.55
C ARG A 41 -10.53 2.88 -4.83
N LYS A 42 -10.50 2.92 -3.49
CA LYS A 42 -10.82 4.13 -2.74
C LYS A 42 -9.86 5.29 -3.00
N CYS A 43 -8.62 5.00 -3.33
CA CYS A 43 -7.59 6.02 -3.46
C CYS A 43 -6.71 5.90 -4.73
N GLY A 44 -6.98 5.04 -5.70
CA GLY A 44 -6.21 4.88 -6.95
C GLY A 44 -4.68 4.74 -6.75
N LEU A 45 -3.94 4.64 -7.85
CA LEU A 45 -2.46 4.59 -7.84
C LEU A 45 -1.81 5.92 -7.41
N SER A 46 -2.56 7.01 -7.44
CA SER A 46 -2.10 8.36 -7.10
C SER A 46 -2.38 8.77 -5.65
N GLY A 47 -2.88 7.83 -4.81
CA GLY A 47 -3.32 8.13 -3.46
C GLY A 47 -4.73 8.70 -3.39
N CYS A 48 -5.25 8.92 -2.16
CA CYS A 48 -6.53 9.57 -1.94
C CYS A 48 -6.48 11.04 -2.31
N GLU A 49 -7.58 11.56 -2.86
CA GLU A 49 -7.70 12.98 -3.15
C GLU A 49 -7.54 13.78 -1.84
N GLY A 50 -6.58 14.70 -1.85
CA GLY A 50 -6.21 15.49 -0.67
C GLY A 50 -4.97 14.98 0.08
N ASP A 51 -4.58 13.70 -0.03
CA ASP A 51 -3.40 13.17 0.67
C ASP A 51 -2.11 13.86 0.21
N ALA A 52 -1.96 14.12 -1.08
CA ALA A 52 -0.81 14.85 -1.62
C ALA A 52 -0.71 16.27 -1.03
N ARG A 53 -1.83 16.94 -0.83
CA ARG A 53 -1.88 18.26 -0.19
C ARG A 53 -1.49 18.17 1.28
N ILE A 54 -2.00 17.17 2.00
CA ILE A 54 -1.65 16.95 3.41
C ILE A 54 -0.15 16.66 3.51
N THR A 55 0.40 15.77 2.68
CA THR A 55 1.84 15.47 2.66
C THR A 55 2.67 16.75 2.45
N ALA A 56 2.33 17.57 1.45
CA ALA A 56 3.03 18.83 1.17
C ALA A 56 2.95 19.80 2.35
N SER A 57 1.79 19.91 3.00
CA SER A 57 1.60 20.77 4.17
C SER A 57 2.41 20.28 5.37
N VAL A 58 2.45 18.98 5.63
CA VAL A 58 3.25 18.37 6.70
C VAL A 58 4.74 18.60 6.44
N GLU A 59 5.22 18.34 5.22
CA GLU A 59 6.62 18.57 4.86
C GLU A 59 7.01 20.05 5.00
N ALA A 60 6.15 20.98 4.56
CA ALA A 60 6.39 22.40 4.71
C ALA A 60 6.50 22.78 6.21
N ARG A 61 5.61 22.25 7.03
CA ARG A 61 5.60 22.52 8.47
C ARG A 61 6.85 21.98 9.17
N LEU A 62 7.32 20.79 8.78
CA LEU A 62 8.54 20.20 9.32
C LEU A 62 9.78 20.99 8.91
N ARG A 63 9.83 21.53 7.67
CA ARG A 63 10.95 22.39 7.19
C ARG A 63 11.03 23.75 7.85
N GLU A 64 9.96 24.26 8.41
CA GLU A 64 9.97 25.52 9.19
C GLU A 64 10.88 25.41 10.41
N ASN A 65 11.06 24.22 10.96
CA ASN A 65 12.00 23.93 12.02
C ASN A 65 13.27 23.30 11.48
N ARG A 66 14.34 24.08 11.40
CA ARG A 66 15.64 23.65 10.86
C ARG A 66 16.19 22.39 11.54
N ALA A 67 15.97 22.23 12.84
CA ALA A 67 16.41 21.05 13.56
C ALA A 67 15.71 19.80 13.02
N ILE A 68 14.42 19.87 12.73
CA ILE A 68 13.64 18.74 12.17
C ILE A 68 14.06 18.45 10.72
N GLU A 69 14.37 19.48 9.93
CA GLU A 69 14.81 19.31 8.54
C GLU A 69 16.11 18.47 8.47
N GLU A 70 17.03 18.67 9.39
CA GLU A 70 18.29 17.93 9.47
C GLU A 70 18.11 16.45 9.81
N TRP A 71 17.00 16.08 10.44
CA TRP A 71 16.71 14.68 10.81
C TRP A 71 16.21 13.81 9.65
N GLY A 72 15.94 14.41 8.50
CA GLY A 72 15.59 13.67 7.27
C GLY A 72 14.32 12.83 7.42
N ILE A 73 13.30 13.36 8.09
CA ILE A 73 12.02 12.67 8.30
C ILE A 73 11.29 12.51 6.97
N ARG A 74 10.90 11.29 6.67
CA ARG A 74 10.09 10.94 5.51
C ARG A 74 8.62 10.89 5.89
N VAL A 75 7.77 11.51 5.08
CA VAL A 75 6.33 11.62 5.27
C VAL A 75 5.60 10.88 4.15
N GLN A 76 4.62 10.09 4.52
CA GLN A 76 3.68 9.49 3.58
C GLN A 76 2.27 9.64 4.15
N THR A 77 1.31 10.05 3.31
CA THR A 77 -0.09 10.16 3.73
C THR A 77 -0.94 9.19 2.93
N LEU A 78 -1.82 8.49 3.63
CA LEU A 78 -2.81 7.59 3.04
C LEU A 78 -4.13 7.71 3.80
N ASP A 79 -5.20 8.09 3.10
CA ASP A 79 -6.53 8.30 3.68
C ASP A 79 -6.49 9.20 4.94
N ARG A 80 -5.79 10.34 4.82
CA ARG A 80 -5.59 11.34 5.90
C ARG A 80 -4.82 10.82 7.13
N VAL A 81 -4.24 9.62 7.05
CA VAL A 81 -3.32 9.09 8.04
C VAL A 81 -1.89 9.38 7.59
N VAL A 82 -1.14 10.08 8.41
CA VAL A 82 0.26 10.43 8.13
C VAL A 82 1.18 9.41 8.78
N TYR A 83 2.01 8.80 7.96
CA TYR A 83 3.06 7.86 8.38
C TYR A 83 4.39 8.59 8.38
N LEU A 84 5.08 8.55 9.50
CA LEU A 84 6.39 9.17 9.70
C LEU A 84 7.48 8.10 9.82
N TYR A 85 8.54 8.27 9.05
CA TYR A 85 9.71 7.38 9.07
C TYR A 85 10.98 8.21 9.19
N GLY A 86 11.92 7.74 9.98
CA GLY A 86 13.20 8.42 10.13
C GLY A 86 13.99 7.90 11.32
N LEU A 87 15.05 8.62 11.63
CA LEU A 87 15.94 8.31 12.74
C LEU A 87 16.26 9.61 13.48
N VAL A 88 15.98 9.63 14.77
CA VAL A 88 16.27 10.74 15.67
C VAL A 88 17.17 10.28 16.82
N ASP A 89 17.75 11.22 17.55
CA ASP A 89 18.68 10.91 18.63
C ASP A 89 17.95 10.73 19.97
N THR A 90 16.80 11.38 20.16
CA THR A 90 16.08 11.38 21.45
C THR A 90 14.58 11.15 21.26
N SER A 91 13.95 10.67 22.33
CA SER A 91 12.50 10.54 22.40
C SER A 91 11.78 11.91 22.41
N LEU A 92 12.44 12.95 22.87
CA LEU A 92 11.91 14.30 22.84
C LEU A 92 11.77 14.82 21.40
N GLU A 93 12.78 14.62 20.57
CA GLU A 93 12.74 14.98 19.14
C GLU A 93 11.61 14.28 18.42
N ARG A 94 11.43 12.99 18.66
CA ARG A 94 10.32 12.20 18.15
C ARG A 94 8.96 12.78 18.56
N SER A 95 8.78 13.14 19.83
CA SER A 95 7.54 13.74 20.34
C SER A 95 7.26 15.13 19.72
N ILE A 96 8.29 15.92 19.48
CA ILE A 96 8.17 17.23 18.81
C ILE A 96 7.67 17.08 17.39
N ILE A 97 8.23 16.11 16.63
CA ILE A 97 7.80 15.82 15.26
C ILE A 97 6.32 15.41 15.24
N GLU A 98 5.93 14.47 16.08
CA GLU A 98 4.55 13.98 16.16
C GLU A 98 3.57 15.12 16.49
N ALA A 99 3.87 15.93 17.48
CA ALA A 99 3.06 17.08 17.87
C ALA A 99 2.93 18.09 16.73
N THR A 100 4.04 18.40 16.05
CA THR A 100 4.06 19.32 14.90
C THR A 100 3.15 18.85 13.77
N VAL A 101 3.16 17.55 13.48
CA VAL A 101 2.34 16.96 12.40
C VAL A 101 0.86 16.92 12.76
N LEU A 102 0.52 16.69 14.03
CA LEU A 102 -0.87 16.69 14.50
C LEU A 102 -1.54 18.06 14.38
N GLU A 103 -0.77 19.16 14.40
CA GLU A 103 -1.27 20.52 14.19
C GLU A 103 -1.65 20.83 12.74
N VAL A 104 -1.24 20.00 11.77
CA VAL A 104 -1.50 20.27 10.35
C VAL A 104 -2.96 19.97 9.99
N PRO A 105 -3.67 20.96 9.40
CA PRO A 105 -5.06 20.75 9.01
C PRO A 105 -5.23 19.61 8.01
N GLY A 106 -6.23 18.76 8.24
CA GLY A 106 -6.55 17.62 7.38
C GLY A 106 -5.95 16.30 7.85
N VAL A 107 -4.97 16.30 8.75
CA VAL A 107 -4.44 15.10 9.38
C VAL A 107 -5.48 14.50 10.31
N ALA A 108 -5.90 13.26 10.06
CA ALA A 108 -6.82 12.53 10.91
C ALA A 108 -6.09 11.72 11.99
N ARG A 109 -4.91 11.20 11.66
CA ARG A 109 -4.09 10.42 12.58
C ARG A 109 -2.64 10.43 12.14
N VAL A 110 -1.73 10.29 13.09
CA VAL A 110 -0.30 10.07 12.85
C VAL A 110 0.07 8.65 13.27
N VAL A 111 0.84 7.98 12.44
CA VAL A 111 1.49 6.71 12.71
C VAL A 111 2.98 6.95 12.72
N ASP A 112 3.56 6.88 13.89
CA ASP A 112 4.96 7.14 14.12
C ASP A 112 5.78 5.85 14.02
N SER A 113 6.69 5.79 13.06
CA SER A 113 7.67 4.74 12.84
C SER A 113 9.10 5.29 12.86
N ILE A 114 9.32 6.36 13.62
CA ILE A 114 10.63 6.97 13.80
C ILE A 114 11.44 6.17 14.82
N ALA A 115 12.61 5.72 14.42
CA ALA A 115 13.55 5.04 15.31
C ALA A 115 14.39 6.05 16.10
N ILE A 116 14.83 5.66 17.29
CA ILE A 116 15.74 6.45 18.12
C ILE A 116 17.13 5.83 18.03
N ARG A 117 18.13 6.66 17.68
CA ARG A 117 19.52 6.22 17.58
C ARG A 117 20.04 5.79 18.96
N GLY A 118 20.67 4.64 19.03
CA GLY A 118 21.23 4.12 20.28
C GLY A 118 20.28 3.26 21.13
N ASN A 119 19.04 3.05 20.70
CA ASN A 119 18.10 2.15 21.38
C ASN A 119 18.12 0.75 20.73
N THR A 120 19.31 0.20 20.51
CA THR A 120 19.51 -1.19 20.11
C THR A 120 19.59 -2.03 21.38
N TRP A 121 18.45 -2.62 21.72
CA TRP A 121 18.38 -3.70 22.71
C TRP A 121 18.34 -5.04 22.00
#